data_f8bd07089a23eb3a5bd3906477cc6829
#
_entry.id   f8bd07089a23eb3a5bd3906477cc6829
#
_cell.length_a   1.000
_cell.length_b   1.000
_cell.length_c   1.000
_cell.angle_alpha   90.00
_cell.angle_beta   90.00
_cell.angle_gamma   90.00
#
_symmetry.space_group_name_H-M   'P 1'
#
loop_
_entity.id
_entity.type
_entity.pdbx_description
1 polymer ?
#
loop_
_entity_poly.entity_id
_entity_poly.type
_entity_poly.pdbx_seq_one_letter_code
_entity_poly.pdbx_strand_id
1 'polypeptide(L)'
;MKKQVKTTEQKELILNKIISKKYNEFDNFLKGLDFKTFSHNITLQEYQQAAIKNALISLKLYTNNAEDLYFEYMQYKKENPALKIERNEINRSSFWMATGSGKTIVMIKLISILSELILKNKIPKKSIMLLAPNDKILTQFKSQIQNFNNFNERSITVRELKDFEKRDFEGNIFNDCLLYIARSDLIETEENVGKDNKAKRINYKNFLQKEGWYILLDEAHKGDSKDSVRKSYF
;
A
#
# COMPACT_ATOMS: atom_id res chain seq x y z
N MET A 1 -7.55 -7.07 49.21
CA MET A 1 -7.32 -7.86 47.98
C MET A 1 -6.85 -6.89 46.88
N LYS A 2 -5.56 -6.88 46.54
CA LYS A 2 -5.01 -6.07 45.46
C LYS A 2 -5.30 -6.79 44.16
N LYS A 3 -6.10 -6.16 43.23
CA LYS A 3 -6.27 -6.66 41.87
C LYS A 3 -4.91 -6.56 41.15
N GLN A 4 -4.31 -7.67 40.79
CA GLN A 4 -3.21 -7.75 39.87
C GLN A 4 -3.71 -7.24 38.51
N VAL A 5 -3.18 -6.11 38.08
CA VAL A 5 -3.33 -5.64 36.70
C VAL A 5 -2.49 -6.59 35.85
N LYS A 6 -3.14 -7.49 35.11
CA LYS A 6 -2.49 -8.26 34.06
C LYS A 6 -2.05 -7.27 32.98
N THR A 7 -0.78 -6.94 32.95
CA THR A 7 -0.14 -6.33 31.78
C THR A 7 -0.28 -7.30 30.62
N THR A 8 -1.18 -7.02 29.71
CA THR A 8 -1.25 -7.70 28.42
C THR A 8 0.04 -7.34 27.66
N GLU A 9 0.98 -8.27 27.58
CA GLU A 9 2.09 -8.16 26.63
C GLU A 9 1.49 -7.88 25.25
N GLN A 10 1.76 -6.70 24.73
CA GLN A 10 1.41 -6.39 23.34
C GLN A 10 2.20 -7.36 22.46
N LYS A 11 1.49 -8.34 21.84
CA LYS A 11 2.12 -9.23 20.86
C LYS A 11 2.63 -8.39 19.71
N GLU A 12 3.94 -8.27 19.61
CA GLU A 12 4.57 -7.57 18.51
C GLU A 12 4.25 -8.28 17.19
N LEU A 13 3.88 -7.52 16.17
CA LEU A 13 3.54 -8.06 14.85
C LEU A 13 4.79 -8.65 14.19
N ILE A 14 4.64 -9.81 13.54
CA ILE A 14 5.76 -10.57 12.95
C ILE A 14 6.55 -9.70 11.97
N LEU A 15 5.88 -8.98 11.07
CA LEU A 15 6.56 -8.13 10.11
C LEU A 15 7.40 -7.04 10.78
N ASN A 16 6.91 -6.45 11.88
CA ASN A 16 7.68 -5.48 12.65
C ASN A 16 8.94 -6.12 13.26
N LYS A 17 8.85 -7.35 13.76
CA LYS A 17 10.04 -8.08 14.27
C LYS A 17 11.08 -8.31 13.18
N ILE A 18 10.64 -8.76 11.99
CA ILE A 18 11.55 -8.97 10.84
C ILE A 18 12.21 -7.64 10.45
N ILE A 19 11.43 -6.57 10.33
CA ILE A 19 11.94 -5.25 9.96
C ILE A 19 12.92 -4.73 11.01
N SER A 20 12.59 -4.82 12.30
CA SER A 20 13.45 -4.32 13.39
C SER A 20 14.82 -4.99 13.40
N LYS A 21 14.89 -6.30 13.13
CA LYS A 21 16.16 -7.03 13.04
C LYS A 21 17.05 -6.57 11.89
N LYS A 22 16.45 -6.14 10.78
CA LYS A 22 17.15 -5.81 9.53
C LYS A 22 17.19 -4.30 9.24
N TYR A 23 16.68 -3.46 10.13
CA TYR A 23 16.47 -2.04 9.88
C TYR A 23 17.74 -1.32 9.39
N ASN A 24 18.86 -1.55 10.05
CA ASN A 24 20.14 -0.88 9.73
C ASN A 24 20.67 -1.26 8.33
N GLU A 25 20.29 -2.43 7.79
CA GLU A 25 20.66 -2.85 6.43
C GLU A 25 20.05 -1.93 5.35
N PHE A 26 18.98 -1.20 5.71
CA PHE A 26 18.21 -0.35 4.79
C PHE A 26 18.48 1.15 4.93
N ASP A 27 19.43 1.57 5.78
CA ASP A 27 19.76 2.98 5.96
C ASP A 27 20.12 3.67 4.64
N ASN A 28 20.95 3.04 3.82
CA ASN A 28 21.32 3.57 2.49
C ASN A 28 20.13 3.61 1.51
N PHE A 29 19.20 2.66 1.62
CA PHE A 29 17.98 2.65 0.79
C PHE A 29 17.06 3.82 1.16
N LEU A 30 16.92 4.11 2.43
CA LEU A 30 16.05 5.18 2.97
C LEU A 30 16.72 6.56 2.92
N LYS A 31 18.04 6.63 2.75
CA LYS A 31 18.82 7.87 2.79
C LYS A 31 18.37 8.86 1.70
N GLY A 32 18.15 10.09 2.11
CA GLY A 32 17.77 11.19 1.24
C GLY A 32 16.28 11.21 0.85
N LEU A 33 15.45 10.34 1.45
CA LEU A 33 14.00 10.41 1.32
C LEU A 33 13.42 11.33 2.40
N ASP A 34 12.52 12.22 2.00
CA ASP A 34 11.77 13.05 2.96
C ASP A 34 10.54 12.28 3.47
N PHE A 35 10.55 11.92 4.75
CA PHE A 35 9.42 11.26 5.41
C PHE A 35 8.53 12.23 6.21
N LYS A 36 8.97 13.46 6.39
CA LYS A 36 8.38 14.39 7.34
C LYS A 36 7.39 15.36 6.69
N THR A 37 7.78 15.98 5.61
CA THR A 37 7.04 17.08 5.00
C THR A 37 5.90 16.57 4.13
N PHE A 38 4.68 17.05 4.37
CA PHE A 38 3.52 16.74 3.53
C PHE A 38 3.04 17.98 2.77
N SER A 39 2.78 19.08 3.47
CA SER A 39 2.38 20.35 2.90
C SER A 39 2.87 21.51 3.78
N HIS A 40 2.56 22.74 3.40
CA HIS A 40 2.99 23.93 4.14
C HIS A 40 2.64 23.86 5.64
N ASN A 41 1.47 23.34 5.97
CA ASN A 41 0.95 23.31 7.34
C ASN A 41 0.90 21.91 7.96
N ILE A 42 1.32 20.88 7.22
CA ILE A 42 1.19 19.48 7.65
C ILE A 42 2.56 18.79 7.59
N THR A 43 2.99 18.32 8.75
CA THR A 43 4.16 17.44 8.92
C THR A 43 3.72 16.11 9.51
N LEU A 44 4.34 15.01 9.03
CA LEU A 44 4.05 13.68 9.55
C LEU A 44 4.65 13.49 10.94
N GLN A 45 3.86 12.92 11.83
CA GLN A 45 4.29 12.50 13.15
C GLN A 45 5.24 11.29 13.05
N GLU A 46 6.02 11.04 14.11
CA GLU A 46 7.01 9.95 14.11
C GLU A 46 6.40 8.58 13.78
N TYR A 47 5.25 8.24 14.34
CA TYR A 47 4.58 6.97 14.05
C TYR A 47 4.10 6.86 12.60
N GLN A 48 3.73 7.97 11.96
CA GLN A 48 3.37 8.02 10.55
C GLN A 48 4.59 7.82 9.66
N GLN A 49 5.70 8.46 10.00
CA GLN A 49 6.97 8.27 9.31
C GLN A 49 7.48 6.83 9.46
N ALA A 50 7.35 6.25 10.66
CA ALA A 50 7.71 4.85 10.91
C ALA A 50 6.87 3.89 10.07
N ALA A 51 5.56 4.13 9.93
CA ALA A 51 4.69 3.34 9.08
C ALA A 51 5.16 3.34 7.62
N ILE A 52 5.54 4.49 7.07
CA ILE A 52 6.06 4.60 5.69
C ILE A 52 7.40 3.86 5.57
N LYS A 53 8.33 4.06 6.50
CA LYS A 53 9.63 3.37 6.49
C LYS A 53 9.46 1.86 6.53
N ASN A 54 8.59 1.35 7.41
CA ASN A 54 8.29 -0.07 7.51
C ASN A 54 7.66 -0.63 6.22
N ALA A 55 6.76 0.12 5.57
CA ALA A 55 6.21 -0.26 4.27
C ALA A 55 7.30 -0.41 3.21
N LEU A 56 8.21 0.56 3.14
CA LEU A 56 9.30 0.56 2.15
C LEU A 56 10.32 -0.55 2.41
N ILE A 57 10.67 -0.79 3.68
CA ILE A 57 11.58 -1.90 4.05
C ILE A 57 10.93 -3.25 3.73
N SER A 58 9.65 -3.43 4.06
CA SER A 58 8.88 -4.64 3.70
C SER A 58 8.89 -4.89 2.20
N LEU A 59 8.61 -3.85 1.41
CA LEU A 59 8.66 -3.92 -0.05
C LEU A 59 10.06 -4.28 -0.54
N LYS A 60 11.10 -3.66 0.03
CA LYS A 60 12.48 -3.90 -0.38
C LYS A 60 12.95 -5.31 -0.01
N LEU A 61 12.59 -5.81 1.15
CA LEU A 61 12.83 -7.21 1.54
C LEU A 61 12.21 -8.17 0.51
N TYR A 62 10.93 -7.96 0.18
CA TYR A 62 10.24 -8.79 -0.82
C TYR A 62 10.90 -8.71 -2.20
N THR A 63 11.22 -7.52 -2.68
CA THR A 63 11.79 -7.32 -4.03
C THR A 63 13.24 -7.75 -4.16
N ASN A 64 14.01 -7.74 -3.06
CA ASN A 64 15.38 -8.24 -3.06
C ASN A 64 15.42 -9.77 -3.11
N ASN A 65 14.68 -10.44 -2.22
CA ASN A 65 14.59 -11.89 -2.16
C ASN A 65 13.32 -12.34 -1.42
N ALA A 66 12.29 -12.69 -2.16
CA ALA A 66 11.03 -13.16 -1.59
C ALA A 66 11.18 -14.47 -0.81
N GLU A 67 12.12 -15.35 -1.21
CA GLU A 67 12.39 -16.61 -0.52
C GLU A 67 12.95 -16.38 0.89
N ASP A 68 13.91 -15.46 1.03
CA ASP A 68 14.47 -15.13 2.34
C ASP A 68 13.40 -14.52 3.25
N LEU A 69 12.54 -13.65 2.72
CA LEU A 69 11.43 -13.11 3.47
C LEU A 69 10.46 -14.22 3.90
N TYR A 70 10.11 -15.14 3.02
CA TYR A 70 9.27 -16.29 3.35
C TYR A 70 9.91 -17.17 4.41
N PHE A 71 11.21 -17.44 4.30
CA PHE A 71 11.95 -18.20 5.31
C PHE A 71 11.89 -17.54 6.69
N GLU A 72 12.07 -16.23 6.78
CA GLU A 72 11.92 -15.48 8.04
C GLU A 72 10.52 -15.66 8.64
N TYR A 73 9.46 -15.55 7.82
CA TYR A 73 8.09 -15.81 8.28
C TYR A 73 7.93 -17.25 8.79
N MET A 74 8.53 -18.24 8.15
CA MET A 74 8.45 -19.64 8.56
C MET A 74 9.18 -19.93 9.88
N GLN A 75 10.24 -19.18 10.22
CA GLN A 75 10.87 -19.29 11.54
C GLN A 75 9.87 -18.87 12.66
N TYR A 76 9.16 -17.75 12.47
CA TYR A 76 8.13 -17.34 13.44
C TYR A 76 6.95 -18.30 13.51
N LYS A 77 6.59 -18.94 12.41
CA LYS A 77 5.52 -19.96 12.39
C LYS A 77 5.86 -21.18 13.27
N LYS A 78 7.15 -21.58 13.35
CA LYS A 78 7.59 -22.65 14.24
C LYS A 78 7.28 -22.35 15.72
N GLU A 79 7.47 -21.08 16.11
CA GLU A 79 7.16 -20.63 17.48
C GLU A 79 5.65 -20.42 17.71
N ASN A 80 4.89 -20.22 16.63
CA ASN A 80 3.46 -19.94 16.65
C ASN A 80 2.71 -20.79 15.61
N PRO A 81 2.48 -22.09 15.84
CA PRO A 81 1.91 -23.02 14.84
C PRO A 81 0.51 -22.64 14.33
N ALA A 82 -0.24 -21.86 15.11
CA ALA A 82 -1.58 -21.38 14.72
C ALA A 82 -1.56 -20.32 13.60
N LEU A 83 -0.40 -19.76 13.27
CA LEU A 83 -0.27 -18.79 12.20
C LEU A 83 -0.44 -19.47 10.84
N LYS A 84 -1.37 -18.94 10.04
CA LYS A 84 -1.53 -19.32 8.64
C LYS A 84 -0.74 -18.30 7.80
N ILE A 85 0.35 -18.74 7.21
CA ILE A 85 1.20 -17.94 6.34
C ILE A 85 1.34 -18.69 5.03
N GLU A 86 0.82 -18.12 3.96
CA GLU A 86 0.92 -18.66 2.62
C GLU A 86 1.98 -17.88 1.83
N ARG A 87 2.69 -18.59 0.94
CA ARG A 87 3.78 -17.99 0.15
C ARG A 87 3.30 -16.87 -0.78
N ASN A 88 2.09 -16.97 -1.28
CA ASN A 88 1.46 -15.94 -2.13
C ASN A 88 0.98 -14.70 -1.36
N GLU A 89 1.06 -14.70 -0.02
CA GLU A 89 0.63 -13.59 0.82
C GLU A 89 1.78 -12.72 1.34
N ILE A 90 3.03 -13.15 1.20
CA ILE A 90 4.19 -12.40 1.71
C ILE A 90 4.48 -11.09 0.96
N ASN A 91 3.85 -10.88 -0.19
CA ASN A 91 3.86 -9.62 -0.95
C ASN A 91 2.88 -8.57 -0.40
N ARG A 92 2.16 -8.89 0.68
CA ARG A 92 1.16 -8.03 1.30
C ARG A 92 1.63 -7.56 2.67
N SER A 93 1.36 -6.29 2.98
CA SER A 93 1.55 -5.76 4.32
C SER A 93 0.34 -4.94 4.74
N SER A 94 -0.05 -5.06 6.02
CA SER A 94 -1.19 -4.34 6.58
C SER A 94 -0.72 -3.35 7.63
N PHE A 95 -1.31 -2.17 7.63
CA PHE A 95 -1.02 -1.09 8.58
C PHE A 95 -2.27 -0.77 9.39
N TRP A 96 -2.18 -0.96 10.69
CA TRP A 96 -3.25 -0.63 11.63
C TRP A 96 -3.03 0.76 12.20
N MET A 97 -3.87 1.68 11.81
CA MET A 97 -3.85 3.06 12.29
C MET A 97 -5.24 3.44 12.76
N ALA A 98 -5.33 4.13 13.90
CA ALA A 98 -6.61 4.58 14.46
C ALA A 98 -7.36 5.51 13.49
N THR A 99 -8.69 5.57 13.61
CA THR A 99 -9.49 6.57 12.90
C THR A 99 -9.01 7.98 13.30
N GLY A 100 -8.88 8.88 12.32
CA GLY A 100 -8.36 10.23 12.57
C GLY A 100 -6.83 10.35 12.71
N SER A 101 -6.07 9.24 12.65
CA SER A 101 -4.60 9.25 12.76
C SER A 101 -3.88 9.72 11.48
N GLY A 102 -4.59 10.17 10.44
CA GLY A 102 -3.99 10.66 9.21
C GLY A 102 -3.60 9.57 8.20
N LYS A 103 -4.28 8.42 8.17
CA LYS A 103 -4.03 7.33 7.19
C LYS A 103 -3.92 7.85 5.75
N THR A 104 -4.83 8.71 5.32
CA THR A 104 -4.84 9.29 3.98
C THR A 104 -3.54 10.02 3.65
N ILE A 105 -3.03 10.83 4.59
CA ILE A 105 -1.78 11.60 4.44
C ILE A 105 -0.59 10.64 4.33
N VAL A 106 -0.55 9.60 5.17
CA VAL A 106 0.50 8.56 5.14
C VAL A 106 0.51 7.84 3.79
N MET A 107 -0.66 7.45 3.28
CA MET A 107 -0.76 6.77 1.98
C MET A 107 -0.33 7.67 0.82
N ILE A 108 -0.72 8.95 0.80
CA ILE A 108 -0.30 9.90 -0.24
C ILE A 108 1.23 10.11 -0.19
N LYS A 109 1.80 10.28 1.00
CA LYS A 109 3.25 10.41 1.16
C LYS A 109 3.99 9.15 0.72
N LEU A 110 3.47 7.96 1.04
CA LEU A 110 4.02 6.69 0.57
C LEU A 110 3.98 6.60 -0.96
N ILE A 111 2.88 6.99 -1.61
CA ILE A 111 2.75 7.02 -3.09
C ILE A 111 3.82 7.92 -3.70
N SER A 112 4.02 9.11 -3.16
CA SER A 112 5.06 10.04 -3.64
C SER A 112 6.46 9.43 -3.53
N ILE A 113 6.78 8.80 -2.40
CA ILE A 113 8.09 8.17 -2.19
C ILE A 113 8.26 6.93 -3.07
N LEU A 114 7.21 6.10 -3.27
CA LEU A 114 7.26 4.99 -4.22
C LEU A 114 7.61 5.47 -5.63
N SER A 115 6.95 6.53 -6.10
CA SER A 115 7.26 7.14 -7.39
C SER A 115 8.71 7.62 -7.48
N GLU A 116 9.22 8.27 -6.43
CA GLU A 116 10.62 8.68 -6.37
C GLU A 116 11.60 7.50 -6.46
N LEU A 117 11.32 6.42 -5.74
CA LEU A 117 12.14 5.20 -5.74
C LEU A 117 12.10 4.49 -7.09
N ILE A 118 10.95 4.48 -7.78
CA ILE A 118 10.81 3.96 -9.15
C ILE A 118 11.69 4.76 -10.12
N LEU A 119 11.61 6.09 -10.08
CA LEU A 119 12.39 6.97 -10.94
C LEU A 119 13.90 6.85 -10.69
N LYS A 120 14.29 6.62 -9.44
CA LYS A 120 15.71 6.36 -9.07
C LYS A 120 16.14 4.91 -9.34
N ASN A 121 15.31 4.06 -9.93
CA ASN A 121 15.54 2.63 -10.16
C ASN A 121 15.93 1.85 -8.87
N LYS A 122 15.47 2.31 -7.69
CA LYS A 122 15.72 1.65 -6.40
C LYS A 122 14.75 0.50 -6.10
N ILE A 123 13.58 0.51 -6.76
CA ILE A 123 12.56 -0.54 -6.73
C ILE A 123 12.07 -0.82 -8.16
N PRO A 124 11.47 -1.99 -8.43
CA PRO A 124 10.92 -2.33 -9.74
C PRO A 124 9.96 -1.28 -10.27
N LYS A 125 10.02 -1.00 -11.58
CA LYS A 125 9.10 -0.09 -12.26
C LYS A 125 7.73 -0.75 -12.38
N LYS A 126 6.74 -0.24 -11.64
CA LYS A 126 5.32 -0.67 -11.67
C LYS A 126 4.41 0.54 -11.58
N SER A 127 3.22 0.45 -12.14
CA SER A 127 2.17 1.45 -11.94
C SER A 127 1.65 1.42 -10.50
N ILE A 128 1.16 2.56 -10.01
CA ILE A 128 0.63 2.69 -8.65
C ILE A 128 -0.89 2.82 -8.71
N MET A 129 -1.58 2.04 -7.88
CA MET A 129 -3.04 2.02 -7.80
C MET A 129 -3.51 2.23 -6.37
N LEU A 130 -4.53 3.05 -6.20
CA LEU A 130 -5.25 3.23 -4.94
C LEU A 130 -6.68 2.73 -5.09
N LEU A 131 -7.07 1.80 -4.24
CA LEU A 131 -8.43 1.29 -4.16
C LEU A 131 -9.08 1.73 -2.85
N ALA A 132 -10.29 2.27 -2.95
CA ALA A 132 -11.08 2.70 -1.81
C ALA A 132 -12.50 2.12 -1.86
N PRO A 133 -13.18 1.96 -0.72
CA PRO A 133 -14.50 1.31 -0.67
C PRO A 133 -15.64 2.13 -1.26
N ASN A 134 -15.49 3.47 -1.39
CA ASN A 134 -16.55 4.36 -1.88
C ASN A 134 -16.01 5.68 -2.41
N ASP A 135 -16.88 6.44 -3.12
CA ASP A 135 -16.53 7.72 -3.74
C ASP A 135 -16.22 8.82 -2.73
N LYS A 136 -16.82 8.80 -1.54
CA LYS A 136 -16.54 9.80 -0.49
C LYS A 136 -15.07 9.75 -0.07
N ILE A 137 -14.53 8.55 0.11
CA ILE A 137 -13.11 8.36 0.45
C ILE A 137 -12.23 8.77 -0.73
N LEU A 138 -12.57 8.40 -1.96
CA LEU A 138 -11.82 8.84 -3.15
C LEU A 138 -11.79 10.36 -3.29
N THR A 139 -12.92 11.04 -3.02
CA THR A 139 -12.99 12.51 -3.02
C THR A 139 -12.07 13.11 -1.96
N GLN A 140 -12.04 12.52 -0.76
CA GLN A 140 -11.12 12.94 0.30
C GLN A 140 -9.66 12.76 -0.12
N PHE A 141 -9.30 11.65 -0.75
CA PHE A 141 -7.96 11.44 -1.30
C PHE A 141 -7.60 12.49 -2.35
N LYS A 142 -8.48 12.77 -3.32
CA LYS A 142 -8.27 13.79 -4.35
C LYS A 142 -8.01 15.18 -3.74
N SER A 143 -8.79 15.57 -2.74
CA SER A 143 -8.60 16.85 -2.03
C SER A 143 -7.25 16.91 -1.30
N GLN A 144 -6.84 15.84 -0.62
CA GLN A 144 -5.54 15.81 0.07
C GLN A 144 -4.36 15.75 -0.92
N ILE A 145 -4.51 15.09 -2.06
CA ILE A 145 -3.51 15.12 -3.15
C ILE A 145 -3.35 16.54 -3.70
N GLN A 146 -4.44 17.29 -3.86
CA GLN A 146 -4.36 18.68 -4.27
C GLN A 146 -3.58 19.53 -3.25
N ASN A 147 -3.83 19.36 -1.95
CA ASN A 147 -3.06 20.03 -0.90
C ASN A 147 -1.57 19.65 -0.95
N PHE A 148 -1.27 18.39 -1.21
CA PHE A 148 0.11 17.90 -1.40
C PHE A 148 0.76 18.56 -2.62
N ASN A 149 0.10 18.57 -3.77
CA ASN A 149 0.61 19.11 -5.03
C ASN A 149 0.86 20.61 -4.97
N ASN A 150 0.05 21.35 -4.22
CA ASN A 150 0.23 22.82 -4.06
C ASN A 150 1.53 23.19 -3.35
N PHE A 151 2.18 22.26 -2.70
CA PHE A 151 3.40 22.50 -1.92
C PHE A 151 4.63 21.80 -2.48
N ASN A 152 4.46 20.64 -3.08
CA ASN A 152 5.58 19.81 -3.52
C ASN A 152 5.86 20.03 -5.01
N GLU A 153 7.14 20.13 -5.38
CA GLU A 153 7.57 20.29 -6.78
C GLU A 153 7.15 19.12 -7.67
N ARG A 154 7.14 17.92 -7.07
CA ARG A 154 6.67 16.71 -7.75
C ARG A 154 5.21 16.48 -7.43
N SER A 155 4.37 16.59 -8.45
CA SER A 155 2.93 16.39 -8.32
C SER A 155 2.53 14.92 -8.48
N ILE A 156 1.36 14.59 -7.90
CA ILE A 156 0.66 13.32 -8.12
C ILE A 156 -0.50 13.58 -9.07
N THR A 157 -0.40 13.05 -10.28
CA THR A 157 -1.47 13.12 -11.28
C THR A 157 -2.41 11.93 -11.08
N VAL A 158 -3.70 12.22 -10.85
CA VAL A 158 -4.72 11.19 -10.59
C VAL A 158 -5.48 10.87 -11.86
N ARG A 159 -5.61 9.58 -12.18
CA ARG A 159 -6.49 9.06 -13.25
C ARG A 159 -7.43 7.99 -12.71
N GLU A 160 -8.60 7.90 -13.30
CA GLU A 160 -9.51 6.80 -13.03
C GLU A 160 -8.97 5.50 -13.64
N LEU A 161 -9.05 4.38 -12.91
CA LEU A 161 -8.53 3.09 -13.41
C LEU A 161 -9.23 2.63 -14.71
N LYS A 162 -10.50 3.00 -14.91
CA LYS A 162 -11.22 2.71 -16.15
C LYS A 162 -10.59 3.33 -17.41
N ASP A 163 -9.81 4.40 -17.22
CA ASP A 163 -9.14 5.14 -18.31
C ASP A 163 -7.68 4.66 -18.47
N PHE A 164 -7.33 3.51 -17.88
CA PHE A 164 -6.00 2.93 -18.01
C PHE A 164 -5.73 2.49 -19.44
N GLU A 165 -4.66 3.03 -20.01
CA GLU A 165 -4.11 2.58 -21.29
C GLU A 165 -2.70 2.01 -21.07
N LYS A 166 -2.41 0.85 -21.68
CA LYS A 166 -1.08 0.21 -21.57
C LYS A 166 0.05 1.14 -22.02
N ARG A 167 -0.21 2.08 -22.94
CA ARG A 167 0.74 3.10 -23.42
C ARG A 167 1.14 4.11 -22.35
N ASP A 168 0.32 4.35 -21.34
CA ASP A 168 0.61 5.28 -20.25
C ASP A 168 1.84 4.87 -19.45
N PHE A 169 2.14 3.58 -19.41
CA PHE A 169 3.30 3.04 -18.71
C PHE A 169 4.62 3.37 -19.43
N GLU A 170 4.59 3.45 -20.76
CA GLU A 170 5.77 3.76 -21.58
C GLU A 170 6.02 5.28 -21.71
N GLY A 171 4.96 6.09 -21.59
CA GLY A 171 4.98 7.54 -21.88
C GLY A 171 5.31 8.46 -20.70
N ASN A 172 5.44 7.96 -19.47
CA ASN A 172 5.75 8.78 -18.29
C ASN A 172 7.25 9.16 -18.22
N ILE A 173 7.69 9.96 -19.18
CA ILE A 173 9.04 10.53 -19.25
C ILE A 173 9.17 11.77 -18.34
N PHE A 174 8.07 12.34 -17.87
CA PHE A 174 8.05 13.52 -17.01
C PHE A 174 7.95 13.16 -15.53
N ASN A 175 8.61 13.93 -14.70
CA ASN A 175 8.82 13.79 -13.24
C ASN A 175 7.57 13.57 -12.35
N ASP A 176 6.40 13.39 -12.92
CA ASP A 176 5.14 13.29 -12.19
C ASP A 176 4.81 11.85 -11.79
N CYS A 177 4.26 11.72 -10.59
CA CYS A 177 3.72 10.47 -10.10
C CYS A 177 2.33 10.22 -10.70
N LEU A 178 2.17 9.20 -11.54
CA LEU A 178 0.85 8.80 -12.03
C LEU A 178 0.20 7.79 -11.08
N LEU A 179 -0.95 8.17 -10.51
CA LEU A 179 -1.74 7.37 -9.62
C LEU A 179 -3.07 7.00 -10.25
N TYR A 180 -3.35 5.71 -10.39
CA TYR A 180 -4.67 5.22 -10.79
C TYR A 180 -5.54 4.99 -9.56
N ILE A 181 -6.80 5.44 -9.62
CA ILE A 181 -7.75 5.27 -8.53
C ILE A 181 -9.01 4.55 -9.00
N ALA A 182 -9.58 3.74 -8.12
CA ALA A 182 -10.89 3.12 -8.34
C ALA A 182 -11.58 2.77 -7.03
N ARG A 183 -12.90 2.57 -7.12
CA ARG A 183 -13.63 1.89 -6.06
C ARG A 183 -13.35 0.39 -6.17
N SER A 184 -13.02 -0.20 -5.04
CA SER A 184 -12.70 -1.63 -4.97
C SER A 184 -13.89 -2.56 -5.28
N ASP A 185 -15.13 -2.10 -5.03
CA ASP A 185 -16.35 -2.85 -5.32
C ASP A 185 -16.77 -2.81 -6.80
N LEU A 186 -16.17 -1.93 -7.60
CA LEU A 186 -16.44 -1.84 -9.05
C LEU A 186 -15.55 -2.75 -9.90
N ILE A 187 -14.53 -3.38 -9.32
CA ILE A 187 -13.67 -4.31 -10.05
C ILE A 187 -14.41 -5.63 -10.22
N GLU A 188 -14.63 -6.03 -11.48
CA GLU A 188 -15.26 -7.30 -11.81
C GLU A 188 -14.31 -8.48 -11.67
N THR A 189 -14.83 -9.58 -11.16
CA THR A 189 -14.21 -10.89 -11.19
C THR A 189 -14.80 -11.75 -12.30
N GLU A 190 -14.12 -12.85 -12.65
CA GLU A 190 -14.63 -13.82 -13.63
C GLU A 190 -15.99 -14.40 -13.22
N GLU A 191 -16.27 -14.53 -11.93
CA GLU A 191 -17.52 -15.09 -11.38
C GLU A 191 -18.69 -14.11 -11.45
N ASN A 192 -18.43 -12.80 -11.57
CA ASN A 192 -19.44 -11.74 -11.52
C ASN A 192 -19.72 -11.06 -12.88
N VAL A 193 -19.10 -11.53 -13.94
CA VAL A 193 -19.34 -10.99 -15.29
C VAL A 193 -20.81 -11.21 -15.67
N GLY A 194 -21.55 -10.11 -15.79
CA GLY A 194 -22.92 -10.13 -16.33
C GLY A 194 -24.07 -10.21 -15.33
N LYS A 195 -23.84 -10.20 -14.01
CA LYS A 195 -24.92 -10.37 -13.02
C LYS A 195 -25.72 -9.11 -12.66
N ASP A 196 -25.21 -7.90 -12.93
CA ASP A 196 -25.94 -6.66 -12.65
C ASP A 196 -25.59 -5.52 -13.64
N ASN A 197 -26.59 -5.06 -14.38
CA ASN A 197 -26.45 -4.02 -15.42
C ASN A 197 -26.41 -2.57 -14.91
N LYS A 198 -26.27 -2.29 -13.62
CA LYS A 198 -26.47 -0.93 -13.05
C LYS A 198 -25.24 -0.11 -12.71
N ALA A 199 -24.07 -0.68 -12.61
CA ALA A 199 -22.84 0.08 -12.37
C ALA A 199 -21.84 -0.16 -13.50
N LYS A 200 -21.14 0.89 -13.96
CA LYS A 200 -20.00 0.75 -14.87
C LYS A 200 -18.88 0.01 -14.14
N ARG A 201 -18.86 -1.29 -14.24
CA ARG A 201 -17.84 -2.14 -13.64
C ARG A 201 -16.54 -2.07 -14.44
N ILE A 202 -15.43 -2.26 -13.77
CA ILE A 202 -14.09 -2.24 -14.36
C ILE A 202 -13.62 -3.68 -14.51
N ASN A 203 -13.47 -4.15 -15.75
CA ASN A 203 -12.93 -5.49 -16.00
C ASN A 203 -11.44 -5.52 -15.66
N TYR A 204 -11.04 -6.36 -14.70
CA TYR A 204 -9.64 -6.47 -14.27
C TYR A 204 -8.68 -6.83 -15.40
N LYS A 205 -9.13 -7.57 -16.43
CA LYS A 205 -8.32 -7.94 -17.60
C LYS A 205 -7.79 -6.72 -18.36
N ASN A 206 -8.50 -5.59 -18.30
CA ASN A 206 -8.12 -4.39 -19.02
C ASN A 206 -6.87 -3.72 -18.44
N PHE A 207 -6.58 -3.93 -17.15
CA PHE A 207 -5.40 -3.34 -16.48
C PHE A 207 -4.36 -4.37 -16.03
N LEU A 208 -4.49 -5.64 -16.43
CA LEU A 208 -3.43 -6.62 -16.24
C LEU A 208 -2.19 -6.22 -17.02
N GLN A 209 -1.06 -6.14 -16.33
CA GLN A 209 0.24 -5.88 -16.93
C GLN A 209 1.28 -6.86 -16.37
N LYS A 210 2.28 -7.21 -17.20
CA LYS A 210 3.31 -8.19 -16.86
C LYS A 210 4.11 -7.80 -15.62
N GLU A 211 4.38 -6.53 -15.45
CA GLU A 211 5.17 -5.96 -14.36
C GLU A 211 4.40 -5.94 -13.03
N GLY A 212 3.06 -6.06 -13.08
CA GLY A 212 2.16 -5.96 -11.94
C GLY A 212 2.00 -4.51 -11.44
N TRP A 213 1.43 -4.34 -10.25
CA TRP A 213 1.06 -3.07 -9.65
C TRP A 213 1.60 -2.92 -8.24
N TYR A 214 1.85 -1.68 -7.80
CA TYR A 214 1.86 -1.32 -6.39
C TYR A 214 0.43 -0.92 -6.01
N ILE A 215 -0.21 -1.72 -5.16
CA ILE A 215 -1.62 -1.53 -4.81
C ILE A 215 -1.71 -1.07 -3.37
N LEU A 216 -2.33 0.09 -3.17
CA LEU A 216 -2.71 0.60 -1.86
C LEU A 216 -4.22 0.40 -1.71
N LEU A 217 -4.62 -0.26 -0.63
CA LEU A 217 -6.02 -0.56 -0.35
C LEU A 217 -6.42 0.12 0.96
N ASP A 218 -7.31 1.11 0.86
CA ASP A 218 -7.90 1.74 2.04
C ASP A 218 -9.07 0.93 2.57
N GLU A 219 -9.23 0.89 3.90
CA GLU A 219 -10.30 0.15 4.59
C GLU A 219 -10.36 -1.32 4.17
N ALA A 220 -9.21 -2.00 4.12
CA ALA A 220 -9.08 -3.39 3.66
C ALA A 220 -10.05 -4.36 4.37
N HIS A 221 -10.38 -4.09 5.65
CA HIS A 221 -11.30 -4.89 6.44
C HIS A 221 -12.76 -4.86 5.96
N LYS A 222 -13.17 -3.84 5.21
CA LYS A 222 -14.57 -3.70 4.71
C LYS A 222 -14.90 -4.62 3.53
N GLY A 223 -14.10 -5.61 3.24
CA GLY A 223 -14.33 -6.56 2.16
C GLY A 223 -13.89 -7.97 2.48
N ASP A 224 -13.63 -8.27 3.75
CA ASP A 224 -13.14 -9.58 4.21
C ASP A 224 -14.21 -10.66 4.39
N SER A 225 -15.39 -10.55 3.76
CA SER A 225 -16.29 -11.70 3.64
C SER A 225 -15.57 -12.83 2.89
N LYS A 226 -15.88 -14.09 3.24
CA LYS A 226 -15.27 -15.28 2.61
C LYS A 226 -15.42 -15.27 1.07
N ASP A 227 -16.40 -14.56 0.55
CA ASP A 227 -16.76 -14.44 -0.87
C ASP A 227 -16.35 -13.09 -1.48
N SER A 228 -15.44 -12.35 -0.84
CA SER A 228 -15.06 -11.05 -1.38
C SER A 228 -14.13 -11.20 -2.58
N VAL A 229 -14.50 -10.53 -3.65
CA VAL A 229 -13.75 -10.35 -4.89
C VAL A 229 -12.27 -10.03 -4.65
N ARG A 230 -11.95 -9.34 -3.55
CA ARG A 230 -10.59 -8.96 -3.17
C ARG A 230 -9.67 -10.15 -2.85
N LYS A 231 -10.22 -11.26 -2.30
CA LYS A 231 -9.42 -12.46 -2.00
C LYS A 231 -8.96 -13.22 -3.23
N SER A 232 -9.66 -13.07 -4.33
CA SER A 232 -9.36 -13.80 -5.57
C SER A 232 -8.23 -13.17 -6.40
N TYR A 233 -7.93 -11.86 -6.21
CA TYR A 233 -7.00 -11.11 -7.08
C TYR A 233 -5.91 -10.34 -6.34
N PHE A 234 -6.02 -10.20 -5.02
CA PHE A 234 -5.07 -9.51 -4.16
C PHE A 234 -4.71 -10.39 -2.97
#